data_4884fbf361098099b548781ec7c3a575
#
_entry.id   4884fbf361098099b548781ec7c3a575
#
_cell.length_a   1.000
_cell.length_b   1.000
_cell.length_c   1.000
_cell.angle_alpha   90.00
_cell.angle_beta   90.00
_cell.angle_gamma   90.00
#
_symmetry.space_group_name_H-M   'P 1'
#
loop_
_entity.id
_entity.type
_entity.pdbx_description
1 polymer ?
#
loop_
_entity_poly.entity_id
_entity_poly.type
_entity_poly.pdbx_seq_one_letter_code
_entity_poly.pdbx_strand_id
1 'polypeptide(L)'
;AYDRGIQKMWILNVGDIKPAEYQIELFMDMAWNIEAVASEGVTSHLKHWLERELGASCAKAVLPVMQEHYRLAHIRKPEFMGNTREEEKDPVYRVVKDLPWSEKEINGRLQAYDKLSETVERAALKIPSGRQSAYFELVKYPVQAATQMNRKLLYAQLARHGKADWEKSDLAYDSIVVLTKQYNSLEDGKWNRMMDFQPRKLPVFNRVERKTATSPMMKERVAIYKWN
;
A
#
# COMPACT_ATOMS: atom_id res chain seq x y z
N ALA A 1 -0.99 5.01 -24.44
CA ALA A 1 -1.41 3.97 -25.39
C ALA A 1 -2.37 4.55 -26.41
N TYR A 2 -3.53 5.09 -25.99
CA TYR A 2 -4.58 5.63 -26.88
C TYR A 2 -4.04 6.69 -27.85
N ASP A 3 -3.33 7.71 -27.37
CA ASP A 3 -2.73 8.79 -28.18
C ASP A 3 -1.65 8.30 -29.16
N ARG A 4 -1.22 7.06 -29.02
CA ARG A 4 -0.28 6.37 -29.90
C ARG A 4 -0.96 5.37 -30.85
N GLY A 5 -2.30 5.44 -30.98
CA GLY A 5 -3.09 4.64 -31.91
C GLY A 5 -3.47 3.24 -31.43
N ILE A 6 -3.23 2.90 -30.14
CA ILE A 6 -3.66 1.63 -29.56
C ILE A 6 -5.10 1.78 -29.06
N GLN A 7 -6.07 1.53 -29.95
CA GLN A 7 -7.47 1.83 -29.71
C GLN A 7 -8.41 0.62 -29.74
N LYS A 8 -7.95 -0.53 -30.26
CA LYS A 8 -8.85 -1.66 -30.50
C LYS A 8 -8.86 -2.72 -29.40
N MET A 9 -7.76 -2.92 -28.71
CA MET A 9 -7.66 -3.92 -27.68
C MET A 9 -6.71 -3.45 -26.57
N TRP A 10 -7.22 -3.49 -25.34
CA TRP A 10 -6.44 -3.23 -24.14
C TRP A 10 -6.50 -4.46 -23.25
N ILE A 11 -5.38 -4.87 -22.71
CA ILE A 11 -5.26 -6.03 -21.81
C ILE A 11 -4.68 -5.55 -20.51
N LEU A 12 -5.37 -5.86 -19.40
CA LEU A 12 -4.91 -5.59 -18.05
C LEU A 12 -4.53 -6.92 -17.38
N ASN A 13 -3.25 -7.06 -17.05
CA ASN A 13 -2.79 -8.17 -16.22
C ASN A 13 -2.74 -7.70 -14.75
N VAL A 14 -3.62 -8.21 -13.93
CA VAL A 14 -3.78 -7.76 -12.52
C VAL A 14 -3.14 -8.69 -11.50
N GLY A 15 -2.75 -9.91 -11.86
CA GLY A 15 -2.33 -10.92 -10.90
C GLY A 15 -3.50 -11.35 -10.01
N ASP A 16 -3.87 -10.52 -9.04
CA ASP A 16 -5.01 -10.72 -8.15
C ASP A 16 -6.02 -9.57 -8.28
N ILE A 17 -7.33 -9.90 -8.28
CA ILE A 17 -8.40 -8.90 -8.38
C ILE A 17 -8.47 -8.04 -7.11
N LYS A 18 -8.30 -8.67 -5.95
CA LYS A 18 -8.33 -7.99 -4.66
C LYS A 18 -6.90 -7.78 -4.11
N PRO A 19 -6.56 -6.59 -3.62
CA PRO A 19 -7.39 -5.38 -3.45
C PRO A 19 -7.18 -4.34 -4.57
N ALA A 20 -7.37 -4.71 -5.83
CA ALA A 20 -7.14 -3.85 -7.00
C ALA A 20 -8.45 -3.35 -7.67
N GLU A 21 -9.57 -3.39 -6.95
CA GLU A 21 -10.91 -3.10 -7.49
C GLU A 21 -10.98 -1.74 -8.17
N TYR A 22 -10.53 -0.68 -7.50
CA TYR A 22 -10.55 0.66 -8.07
C TYR A 22 -9.67 0.78 -9.32
N GLN A 23 -8.47 0.22 -9.29
CA GLN A 23 -7.54 0.29 -10.42
C GLN A 23 -8.07 -0.45 -11.63
N ILE A 24 -8.75 -1.57 -11.41
CA ILE A 24 -9.38 -2.36 -12.48
C ILE A 24 -10.53 -1.58 -13.07
N GLU A 25 -11.41 -1.01 -12.24
CA GLU A 25 -12.54 -0.21 -12.72
C GLU A 25 -12.07 1.01 -13.52
N LEU A 26 -11.12 1.79 -12.98
CA LEU A 26 -10.55 2.93 -13.70
C LEU A 26 -9.99 2.52 -15.08
N PHE A 27 -9.29 1.39 -15.15
CA PHE A 27 -8.77 0.89 -16.43
C PHE A 27 -9.89 0.51 -17.40
N MET A 28 -10.94 -0.17 -16.93
CA MET A 28 -12.07 -0.58 -17.75
C MET A 28 -12.90 0.62 -18.23
N ASP A 29 -13.12 1.61 -17.38
CA ASP A 29 -13.82 2.84 -17.75
C ASP A 29 -13.02 3.66 -18.78
N MET A 30 -11.69 3.73 -18.63
CA MET A 30 -10.81 4.30 -19.65
C MET A 30 -10.85 3.52 -20.96
N ALA A 31 -10.91 2.21 -20.91
CA ALA A 31 -11.02 1.38 -22.11
C ALA A 31 -12.37 1.54 -22.81
N TRP A 32 -13.44 1.80 -22.05
CA TRP A 32 -14.77 2.04 -22.55
C TRP A 32 -14.93 3.43 -23.19
N ASN A 33 -14.49 4.47 -22.47
CA ASN A 33 -14.56 5.86 -22.92
C ASN A 33 -13.43 6.71 -22.31
N ILE A 34 -12.29 6.70 -22.96
CA ILE A 34 -11.10 7.42 -22.46
C ILE A 34 -11.30 8.94 -22.43
N GLU A 35 -12.08 9.49 -23.37
CA GLU A 35 -12.30 10.94 -23.45
C GLU A 35 -13.14 11.43 -22.26
N ALA A 36 -14.15 10.67 -21.87
CA ALA A 36 -14.95 10.98 -20.69
C ALA A 36 -14.10 10.93 -19.42
N VAL A 37 -13.33 9.85 -19.20
CA VAL A 37 -12.48 9.70 -18.02
C VAL A 37 -11.36 10.76 -17.99
N ALA A 38 -10.76 11.07 -19.11
CA ALA A 38 -9.74 12.12 -19.20
C ALA A 38 -10.30 13.52 -18.91
N SER A 39 -11.51 13.80 -19.41
CA SER A 39 -12.22 15.06 -19.15
C SER A 39 -12.63 15.21 -17.70
N GLU A 40 -13.12 14.16 -17.07
CA GLU A 40 -13.50 14.12 -15.65
C GLU A 40 -12.27 14.22 -14.75
N GLY A 41 -11.19 13.54 -15.08
CA GLY A 41 -9.96 13.43 -14.33
C GLY A 41 -10.01 12.36 -13.24
N VAL A 42 -8.85 11.75 -13.00
CA VAL A 42 -8.69 10.61 -12.06
C VAL A 42 -9.15 10.92 -10.64
N THR A 43 -8.98 12.17 -10.17
CA THR A 43 -9.43 12.59 -8.84
C THR A 43 -10.95 12.55 -8.72
N SER A 44 -11.67 13.07 -9.73
CA SER A 44 -13.13 13.06 -9.74
C SER A 44 -13.66 11.63 -9.89
N HIS A 45 -13.04 10.83 -10.75
CA HIS A 45 -13.35 9.41 -10.90
C HIS A 45 -13.22 8.65 -9.57
N LEU A 46 -12.11 8.81 -8.86
CA LEU A 46 -11.91 8.20 -7.54
C LEU A 46 -12.97 8.69 -6.52
N LYS A 47 -13.29 9.98 -6.56
CA LYS A 47 -14.32 10.54 -5.68
C LYS A 47 -15.67 9.89 -5.94
N HIS A 48 -16.11 9.80 -7.20
CA HIS A 48 -17.39 9.18 -7.56
C HIS A 48 -17.43 7.69 -7.21
N TRP A 49 -16.33 6.98 -7.43
CA TRP A 49 -16.20 5.59 -6.98
C TRP A 49 -16.39 5.45 -5.46
N LEU A 50 -15.70 6.28 -4.67
CA LEU A 50 -15.84 6.28 -3.21
C LEU A 50 -17.26 6.68 -2.76
N GLU A 51 -17.91 7.62 -3.44
CA GLU A 51 -19.29 8.05 -3.15
C GLU A 51 -20.29 6.92 -3.40
N ARG A 52 -20.12 6.17 -4.49
CA ARG A 52 -20.95 5.02 -4.82
C ARG A 52 -20.80 3.92 -3.77
N GLU A 53 -19.58 3.56 -3.41
CA GLU A 53 -19.30 2.46 -2.49
C GLU A 53 -19.60 2.81 -1.02
N LEU A 54 -19.26 4.01 -0.59
CA LEU A 54 -19.22 4.38 0.83
C LEU A 54 -20.16 5.53 1.21
N GLY A 55 -20.71 6.22 0.23
CA GLY A 55 -21.52 7.43 0.41
C GLY A 55 -20.70 8.72 0.48
N ALA A 56 -21.32 9.85 0.11
CA ALA A 56 -20.65 11.14 -0.09
C ALA A 56 -19.89 11.66 1.15
N SER A 57 -20.46 11.50 2.34
CA SER A 57 -19.82 11.96 3.59
C SER A 57 -18.52 11.22 3.86
N CYS A 58 -18.50 9.90 3.65
CA CYS A 58 -17.31 9.08 3.81
C CYS A 58 -16.30 9.37 2.70
N ALA A 59 -16.72 9.43 1.45
CA ALA A 59 -15.89 9.74 0.30
C ALA A 59 -15.10 11.03 0.50
N LYS A 60 -15.75 12.10 0.97
CA LYS A 60 -15.08 13.37 1.30
C LYS A 60 -13.94 13.21 2.32
N ALA A 61 -14.14 12.35 3.31
CA ALA A 61 -13.14 12.14 4.36
C ALA A 61 -11.95 11.28 3.89
N VAL A 62 -12.20 10.27 3.04
CA VAL A 62 -11.17 9.28 2.66
C VAL A 62 -10.51 9.55 1.30
N LEU A 63 -11.09 10.40 0.46
CA LEU A 63 -10.48 10.75 -0.83
C LEU A 63 -9.01 11.20 -0.71
N PRO A 64 -8.66 12.18 0.15
CA PRO A 64 -7.26 12.60 0.29
C PRO A 64 -6.37 11.49 0.86
N VAL A 65 -6.93 10.58 1.66
CA VAL A 65 -6.21 9.42 2.20
C VAL A 65 -5.84 8.45 1.09
N MET A 66 -6.79 8.11 0.21
CA MET A 66 -6.54 7.20 -0.91
C MET A 66 -5.57 7.80 -1.93
N GLN A 67 -5.68 9.10 -2.22
CA GLN A 67 -4.72 9.79 -3.08
C GLN A 67 -3.29 9.73 -2.51
N GLU A 68 -3.13 10.01 -1.23
CA GLU A 68 -1.81 9.94 -0.59
C GLU A 68 -1.31 8.49 -0.49
N HIS A 69 -2.18 7.53 -0.21
CA HIS A 69 -1.84 6.10 -0.23
C HIS A 69 -1.27 5.69 -1.60
N TYR A 70 -1.94 6.04 -2.69
CA TYR A 70 -1.46 5.74 -4.04
C TYR A 70 -0.18 6.49 -4.38
N ARG A 71 -0.02 7.75 -3.94
CA ARG A 71 1.22 8.51 -4.11
C ARG A 71 2.41 7.84 -3.41
N LEU A 72 2.22 7.41 -2.17
CA LEU A 72 3.27 6.70 -1.42
C LEU A 72 3.59 5.34 -2.04
N ALA A 73 2.58 4.60 -2.53
CA ALA A 73 2.78 3.35 -3.24
C ALA A 73 3.52 3.56 -4.57
N HIS A 74 3.25 4.66 -5.29
CA HIS A 74 3.97 5.01 -6.52
C HIS A 74 5.45 5.30 -6.26
N ILE A 75 5.78 6.00 -5.16
CA ILE A 75 7.19 6.24 -4.78
C ILE A 75 7.91 4.90 -4.52
N ARG A 76 7.29 4.01 -3.76
CA ARG A 76 7.76 2.64 -3.54
C ARG A 76 6.64 1.75 -3.02
N LYS A 77 6.39 0.67 -3.72
CA LYS A 77 5.38 -0.32 -3.33
C LYS A 77 5.75 -1.00 -2.01
N PRO A 78 4.77 -1.36 -1.17
CA PRO A 78 5.02 -2.02 0.11
C PRO A 78 5.85 -3.31 0.01
N GLU A 79 5.64 -4.11 -1.01
CA GLU A 79 6.38 -5.35 -1.26
C GLU A 79 7.86 -5.14 -1.61
N PHE A 80 8.24 -3.93 -2.01
CA PHE A 80 9.65 -3.58 -2.30
C PHE A 80 10.35 -2.86 -1.14
N MET A 81 9.70 -2.73 0.02
CA MET A 81 10.27 -2.06 1.19
C MET A 81 11.45 -2.83 1.80
N GLY A 82 11.60 -4.10 1.52
CA GLY A 82 12.76 -4.91 1.90
C GLY A 82 13.92 -4.85 0.90
N ASN A 83 13.89 -3.92 -0.04
CA ASN A 83 14.88 -3.78 -1.12
C ASN A 83 15.10 -5.09 -1.89
N THR A 84 14.05 -5.85 -2.05
CA THR A 84 14.01 -7.11 -2.82
C THR A 84 13.28 -6.87 -4.13
N ARG A 85 13.60 -7.67 -5.13
CA ARG A 85 12.86 -7.75 -6.38
C ARG A 85 12.36 -9.17 -6.57
N GLU A 86 11.08 -9.30 -6.80
CA GLU A 86 10.43 -10.58 -6.96
C GLU A 86 10.81 -11.29 -8.26
N GLU A 87 10.98 -10.51 -9.31
CA GLU A 87 11.19 -10.98 -10.68
C GLU A 87 12.62 -11.48 -10.93
N GLU A 88 13.55 -11.20 -10.01
CA GLU A 88 14.93 -11.61 -10.17
C GLU A 88 15.12 -13.04 -9.70
N LYS A 89 15.59 -13.90 -10.60
CA LYS A 89 15.78 -15.35 -10.35
C LYS A 89 16.97 -15.65 -9.44
N ASP A 90 17.86 -14.69 -9.23
CA ASP A 90 19.03 -14.85 -8.38
C ASP A 90 18.61 -14.88 -6.89
N PRO A 91 18.96 -15.92 -6.12
CA PRO A 91 18.66 -16.01 -4.69
C PRO A 91 19.12 -14.81 -3.86
N VAL A 92 20.16 -14.10 -4.27
CA VAL A 92 20.69 -12.89 -3.62
C VAL A 92 19.64 -11.78 -3.54
N TYR A 93 18.74 -11.68 -4.51
CA TYR A 93 17.71 -10.65 -4.56
C TYR A 93 16.46 -10.97 -3.72
N ARG A 94 16.35 -12.18 -3.21
CA ARG A 94 15.30 -12.58 -2.27
C ARG A 94 15.63 -12.23 -0.82
N VAL A 95 16.86 -11.83 -0.53
CA VAL A 95 17.26 -11.46 0.82
C VAL A 95 16.79 -10.05 1.13
N VAL A 96 16.07 -9.90 2.24
CA VAL A 96 15.65 -8.58 2.75
C VAL A 96 16.88 -7.76 3.11
N LYS A 97 16.99 -6.56 2.54
CA LYS A 97 18.09 -5.62 2.71
C LYS A 97 17.57 -4.26 3.14
N ASP A 98 18.48 -3.44 3.68
CA ASP A 98 18.19 -2.05 3.96
C ASP A 98 17.94 -1.26 2.68
N LEU A 99 16.99 -0.35 2.74
CA LEU A 99 16.80 0.65 1.72
C LEU A 99 17.93 1.67 1.77
N PRO A 100 18.33 2.24 0.63
CA PRO A 100 19.32 3.31 0.59
C PRO A 100 18.72 4.64 1.03
N TRP A 101 18.09 4.66 2.21
CA TRP A 101 17.40 5.78 2.80
C TRP A 101 18.05 6.22 4.10
N SER A 102 18.10 7.53 4.31
CA SER A 102 18.51 8.14 5.56
C SER A 102 17.46 7.95 6.66
N GLU A 103 17.85 8.15 7.91
CA GLU A 103 16.92 8.13 9.05
C GLU A 103 15.76 9.13 8.88
N LYS A 104 16.04 10.32 8.32
CA LYS A 104 15.04 11.35 8.05
C LYS A 104 14.00 10.89 7.00
N GLU A 105 14.44 10.28 5.91
CA GLU A 105 13.55 9.74 4.88
C GLU A 105 12.68 8.60 5.43
N ILE A 106 13.26 7.71 6.23
CA ILE A 106 12.54 6.62 6.90
C ILE A 106 11.47 7.19 7.84
N ASN A 107 11.84 8.11 8.73
CA ASN A 107 10.92 8.70 9.68
C ASN A 107 9.81 9.51 8.99
N GLY A 108 10.14 10.25 7.93
CA GLY A 108 9.15 10.97 7.12
C GLY A 108 8.11 10.03 6.49
N ARG A 109 8.56 8.88 5.98
CA ARG A 109 7.63 7.88 5.41
C ARG A 109 6.78 7.19 6.49
N LEU A 110 7.36 6.86 7.64
CA LEU A 110 6.62 6.31 8.77
C LEU A 110 5.52 7.27 9.23
N GLN A 111 5.84 8.55 9.43
CA GLN A 111 4.87 9.58 9.81
C GLN A 111 3.75 9.75 8.78
N ALA A 112 4.07 9.70 7.48
CA ALA A 112 3.06 9.77 6.43
C ALA A 112 2.05 8.61 6.54
N TYR A 113 2.53 7.38 6.70
CA TYR A 113 1.65 6.21 6.88
C TYR A 113 0.90 6.22 8.21
N ASP A 114 1.52 6.71 9.29
CA ASP A 114 0.86 6.85 10.60
C ASP A 114 -0.36 7.78 10.49
N LYS A 115 -0.20 8.92 9.81
CA LYS A 115 -1.30 9.86 9.55
C LYS A 115 -2.43 9.23 8.72
N LEU A 116 -2.10 8.42 7.69
CA LEU A 116 -3.10 7.69 6.92
C LEU A 116 -3.84 6.68 7.80
N SER A 117 -3.09 5.88 8.55
CA SER A 117 -3.63 4.89 9.49
C SER A 117 -4.62 5.50 10.47
N GLU A 118 -4.25 6.57 11.16
CA GLU A 118 -5.13 7.29 12.08
C GLU A 118 -6.38 7.84 11.41
N THR A 119 -6.25 8.32 10.18
CA THR A 119 -7.40 8.89 9.47
C THR A 119 -8.40 7.83 9.06
N VAL A 120 -7.96 6.67 8.58
CA VAL A 120 -8.88 5.57 8.26
C VAL A 120 -9.53 4.98 9.51
N GLU A 121 -8.85 4.93 10.65
CA GLU A 121 -9.47 4.49 11.90
C GLU A 121 -10.57 5.46 12.36
N ARG A 122 -10.31 6.76 12.32
CA ARG A 122 -11.34 7.77 12.66
C ARG A 122 -12.52 7.75 11.69
N ALA A 123 -12.27 7.54 10.41
CA ALA A 123 -13.33 7.46 9.40
C ALA A 123 -14.22 6.22 9.62
N ALA A 124 -13.64 5.09 10.01
CA ALA A 124 -14.38 3.85 10.30
C ALA A 124 -15.51 4.04 11.29
N LEU A 125 -15.34 4.92 12.30
CA LEU A 125 -16.34 5.21 13.33
C LEU A 125 -17.61 5.88 12.78
N LYS A 126 -17.54 6.43 11.56
CA LYS A 126 -18.65 7.16 10.91
C LYS A 126 -19.31 6.35 9.79
N ILE A 127 -18.81 5.15 9.51
CA ILE A 127 -19.34 4.32 8.44
C ILE A 127 -20.61 3.62 8.91
N PRO A 128 -21.73 3.71 8.15
CA PRO A 128 -22.95 2.97 8.47
C PRO A 128 -22.70 1.46 8.54
N SER A 129 -23.40 0.76 9.43
CA SER A 129 -23.23 -0.68 9.66
C SER A 129 -23.28 -1.51 8.38
N GLY A 130 -24.21 -1.23 7.48
CA GLY A 130 -24.33 -1.95 6.21
C GLY A 130 -23.21 -1.69 5.20
N ARG A 131 -22.26 -0.81 5.50
CA ARG A 131 -21.09 -0.51 4.64
C ARG A 131 -19.74 -0.77 5.30
N GLN A 132 -19.74 -1.32 6.51
CA GLN A 132 -18.52 -1.56 7.28
C GLN A 132 -17.59 -2.55 6.57
N SER A 133 -18.10 -3.64 6.03
CA SER A 133 -17.31 -4.63 5.29
C SER A 133 -16.69 -4.04 4.03
N ALA A 134 -17.48 -3.30 3.24
CA ALA A 134 -16.97 -2.61 2.05
C ALA A 134 -15.89 -1.57 2.41
N TYR A 135 -16.12 -0.79 3.48
CA TYR A 135 -15.12 0.15 3.95
C TYR A 135 -13.83 -0.54 4.39
N PHE A 136 -13.94 -1.63 5.15
CA PHE A 136 -12.77 -2.40 5.57
C PHE A 136 -12.01 -2.94 4.36
N GLU A 137 -12.71 -3.56 3.42
CA GLU A 137 -12.13 -4.17 2.22
C GLU A 137 -11.44 -3.16 1.30
N LEU A 138 -12.16 -2.07 0.96
CA LEU A 138 -11.75 -1.15 -0.10
C LEU A 138 -10.85 0.00 0.36
N VAL A 139 -10.88 0.34 1.65
CA VAL A 139 -10.13 1.50 2.19
C VAL A 139 -9.24 1.10 3.36
N LYS A 140 -9.82 0.53 4.42
CA LYS A 140 -9.09 0.32 5.67
C LYS A 140 -7.97 -0.72 5.50
N TYR A 141 -8.28 -1.87 4.93
CA TYR A 141 -7.30 -2.95 4.75
C TYR A 141 -6.12 -2.54 3.86
N PRO A 142 -6.29 -1.99 2.64
CA PRO A 142 -5.17 -1.57 1.81
C PRO A 142 -4.25 -0.57 2.49
N VAL A 143 -4.82 0.43 3.17
CA VAL A 143 -4.04 1.46 3.88
C VAL A 143 -3.32 0.87 5.10
N GLN A 144 -4.03 0.09 5.93
CA GLN A 144 -3.44 -0.49 7.14
C GLN A 144 -2.39 -1.55 6.81
N ALA A 145 -2.63 -2.43 5.84
CA ALA A 145 -1.67 -3.45 5.42
C ALA A 145 -0.39 -2.79 4.87
N ALA A 146 -0.51 -1.76 4.04
CA ALA A 146 0.62 -0.98 3.57
C ALA A 146 1.36 -0.27 4.71
N THR A 147 0.63 0.31 5.67
CA THR A 147 1.20 0.94 6.87
C THR A 147 2.04 -0.07 7.64
N GLN A 148 1.48 -1.25 7.93
CA GLN A 148 2.19 -2.25 8.72
C GLN A 148 3.38 -2.87 7.96
N MET A 149 3.29 -3.03 6.64
CA MET A 149 4.44 -3.45 5.83
C MET A 149 5.58 -2.43 5.89
N ASN A 150 5.27 -1.13 5.80
CA ASN A 150 6.27 -0.07 5.95
C ASN A 150 6.86 -0.07 7.37
N ARG A 151 6.03 -0.11 8.42
CA ARG A 151 6.48 -0.17 9.82
C ARG A 151 7.38 -1.38 10.06
N LYS A 152 6.97 -2.56 9.64
CA LYS A 152 7.75 -3.80 9.80
C LYS A 152 9.17 -3.65 9.26
N LEU A 153 9.31 -3.21 8.02
CA LEU A 153 10.61 -3.18 7.35
C LEU A 153 11.45 -1.96 7.74
N LEU A 154 10.83 -0.80 7.91
CA LEU A 154 11.55 0.42 8.27
C LEU A 154 11.98 0.45 9.73
N TYR A 155 11.14 -0.03 10.67
CA TYR A 155 11.57 -0.18 12.06
C TYR A 155 12.65 -1.24 12.20
N ALA A 156 12.61 -2.34 11.43
CA ALA A 156 13.68 -3.31 11.40
C ALA A 156 15.00 -2.68 10.88
N GLN A 157 14.93 -1.84 9.84
CA GLN A 157 16.10 -1.11 9.37
C GLN A 157 16.64 -0.17 10.43
N LEU A 158 15.80 0.64 11.06
CA LEU A 158 16.22 1.50 12.18
C LEU A 158 16.80 0.70 13.35
N ALA A 159 16.20 -0.43 13.71
CA ALA A 159 16.66 -1.28 14.81
C ALA A 159 18.03 -1.92 14.51
N ARG A 160 18.31 -2.34 13.26
CA ARG A 160 19.63 -2.84 12.86
C ARG A 160 20.72 -1.81 13.13
N HIS A 161 20.40 -0.55 13.02
CA HIS A 161 21.31 0.59 13.25
C HIS A 161 21.21 1.19 14.66
N GLY A 162 20.52 0.54 15.60
CA GLY A 162 20.37 1.01 16.97
C GLY A 162 19.53 2.28 17.13
N LYS A 163 18.61 2.56 16.16
CA LYS A 163 17.77 3.76 16.12
C LYS A 163 16.32 3.50 16.51
N ALA A 164 15.92 2.25 16.72
CA ALA A 164 14.59 1.85 17.17
C ALA A 164 14.65 0.48 17.85
N ASP A 165 13.57 0.15 18.58
CA ASP A 165 13.38 -1.15 19.16
C ASP A 165 12.82 -2.15 18.13
N TRP A 166 13.32 -3.37 18.13
CA TRP A 166 12.87 -4.46 17.28
C TRP A 166 11.39 -4.79 17.48
N GLU A 167 10.88 -4.57 18.69
CA GLU A 167 9.49 -4.82 19.03
C GLU A 167 8.51 -4.08 18.11
N LYS A 168 8.85 -2.87 17.65
CA LYS A 168 8.02 -2.11 16.70
C LYS A 168 7.85 -2.84 15.35
N SER A 169 8.90 -3.50 14.89
CA SER A 169 8.85 -4.33 13.68
C SER A 169 8.03 -5.61 13.91
N ASP A 170 8.18 -6.25 15.04
CA ASP A 170 7.46 -7.46 15.40
C ASP A 170 5.95 -7.20 15.54
N LEU A 171 5.56 -6.15 16.25
CA LEU A 171 4.16 -5.72 16.39
C LEU A 171 3.51 -5.40 15.05
N ALA A 172 4.27 -4.80 14.13
CA ALA A 172 3.77 -4.54 12.78
C ALA A 172 3.52 -5.83 12.00
N TYR A 173 4.39 -6.84 12.13
CA TYR A 173 4.15 -8.15 11.54
C TYR A 173 2.89 -8.82 12.13
N ASP A 174 2.74 -8.82 13.45
CA ASP A 174 1.57 -9.40 14.12
C ASP A 174 0.28 -8.70 13.68
N SER A 175 0.33 -7.38 13.48
CA SER A 175 -0.79 -6.60 12.94
C SER A 175 -1.16 -7.02 11.52
N ILE A 176 -0.20 -7.34 10.65
CA ILE A 176 -0.48 -7.88 9.30
C ILE A 176 -1.23 -9.21 9.39
N VAL A 177 -0.82 -10.10 10.29
CA VAL A 177 -1.50 -11.37 10.51
C VAL A 177 -2.95 -11.17 10.96
N VAL A 178 -3.18 -10.24 11.89
CA VAL A 178 -4.53 -9.89 12.38
C VAL A 178 -5.38 -9.31 11.25
N LEU A 179 -4.87 -8.34 10.49
CA LEU A 179 -5.59 -7.74 9.36
C LEU A 179 -5.96 -8.78 8.31
N THR A 180 -5.05 -9.70 7.99
CA THR A 180 -5.32 -10.79 7.05
C THR A 180 -6.46 -11.68 7.51
N LYS A 181 -6.48 -12.04 8.81
CA LYS A 181 -7.56 -12.84 9.39
C LYS A 181 -8.90 -12.09 9.35
N GLN A 182 -8.89 -10.80 9.70
CA GLN A 182 -10.09 -9.96 9.62
C GLN A 182 -10.65 -9.90 8.21
N TYR A 183 -9.80 -9.68 7.21
CA TYR A 183 -10.24 -9.67 5.80
C TYR A 183 -10.89 -11.00 5.41
N ASN A 184 -10.23 -12.08 5.70
CA ASN A 184 -10.70 -13.42 5.32
C ASN A 184 -11.98 -13.86 6.06
N SER A 185 -12.33 -13.19 7.16
CA SER A 185 -13.56 -13.46 7.92
C SER A 185 -14.74 -12.55 7.53
N LEU A 186 -14.54 -11.56 6.66
CA LEU A 186 -15.61 -10.67 6.23
C LEU A 186 -16.77 -11.46 5.61
N GLU A 187 -18.02 -10.98 5.85
CA GLU A 187 -19.25 -11.55 5.30
C GLU A 187 -19.31 -13.08 5.53
N ASP A 188 -19.17 -13.47 6.79
CA ASP A 188 -19.21 -14.89 7.23
C ASP A 188 -18.18 -15.78 6.54
N GLY A 189 -17.02 -15.19 6.19
CA GLY A 189 -15.93 -15.91 5.55
C GLY A 189 -16.07 -16.04 4.04
N LYS A 190 -16.91 -15.24 3.40
CA LYS A 190 -17.02 -15.17 1.93
C LYS A 190 -15.67 -15.02 1.24
N TRP A 191 -14.77 -14.26 1.87
CA TRP A 191 -13.42 -14.01 1.35
C TRP A 191 -12.35 -14.87 2.01
N ASN A 192 -12.72 -16.01 2.60
CA ASN A 192 -11.76 -16.91 3.24
C ASN A 192 -10.66 -17.33 2.24
N ARG A 193 -9.40 -17.21 2.67
CA ARG A 193 -8.17 -17.45 1.87
C ARG A 193 -7.93 -16.46 0.72
N MET A 194 -8.66 -15.34 0.65
CA MET A 194 -8.40 -14.31 -0.35
C MET A 194 -7.10 -13.58 -0.07
N MET A 195 -6.83 -13.26 1.20
CA MET A 195 -5.59 -12.61 1.62
C MET A 195 -4.65 -13.60 2.31
N ASP A 196 -3.36 -13.44 2.03
CA ASP A 196 -2.27 -14.17 2.68
C ASP A 196 -1.28 -13.17 3.30
N PHE A 197 -0.85 -13.38 4.54
CA PHE A 197 0.17 -12.57 5.18
C PHE A 197 1.60 -12.93 4.73
N GLN A 198 1.77 -14.05 4.02
CA GLN A 198 3.04 -14.52 3.44
C GLN A 198 2.88 -14.92 1.96
N PRO A 199 2.43 -14.01 1.08
CA PRO A 199 2.19 -14.32 -0.32
C PRO A 199 3.42 -14.98 -0.94
N ARG A 200 3.19 -16.12 -1.59
CA ARG A 200 4.24 -16.92 -2.26
C ARG A 200 5.44 -17.25 -1.36
N LYS A 201 5.31 -17.13 -0.04
CA LYS A 201 6.37 -17.39 0.96
C LYS A 201 7.66 -16.55 0.68
N LEU A 202 7.49 -15.35 0.12
CA LEU A 202 8.63 -14.48 -0.14
C LEU A 202 9.19 -13.90 1.16
N PRO A 203 10.52 -13.81 1.31
CA PRO A 203 11.17 -13.36 2.55
C PRO A 203 10.72 -11.98 3.03
N VAL A 204 10.35 -11.06 2.12
CA VAL A 204 9.88 -9.72 2.45
C VAL A 204 8.60 -9.73 3.28
N PHE A 205 7.78 -10.79 3.18
CA PHE A 205 6.56 -10.95 3.96
C PHE A 205 6.77 -11.67 5.30
N ASN A 206 7.91 -12.28 5.52
CA ASN A 206 8.23 -12.93 6.79
C ASN A 206 8.44 -11.91 7.92
N ARG A 207 8.42 -12.39 9.17
CA ARG A 207 8.95 -11.63 10.30
C ARG A 207 10.42 -11.33 10.03
N VAL A 208 10.85 -10.11 10.29
CA VAL A 208 12.24 -9.71 9.99
C VAL A 208 13.18 -10.33 11.02
N GLU A 209 14.22 -10.98 10.54
CA GLU A 209 15.25 -11.55 11.41
C GLU A 209 16.05 -10.44 12.10
N ARG A 210 16.24 -10.57 13.41
CA ARG A 210 16.99 -9.60 14.23
C ARG A 210 18.49 -9.76 13.96
N LYS A 211 19.09 -8.78 13.31
CA LYS A 211 20.51 -8.70 13.00
C LYS A 211 21.00 -7.27 13.15
N THR A 212 22.23 -7.10 13.60
CA THR A 212 22.91 -5.80 13.61
C THR A 212 23.40 -5.46 12.21
N ALA A 213 23.35 -4.20 11.81
CA ALA A 213 23.89 -3.74 10.54
C ALA A 213 25.41 -3.85 10.53
N THR A 214 25.96 -4.28 9.41
CA THR A 214 27.42 -4.35 9.18
C THR A 214 27.99 -3.09 8.53
N SER A 215 27.13 -2.23 8.02
CA SER A 215 27.47 -0.97 7.38
C SER A 215 26.69 0.19 7.99
N PRO A 216 27.22 1.41 8.01
CA PRO A 216 26.50 2.56 8.54
C PRO A 216 25.24 2.87 7.71
N MET A 217 24.25 3.47 8.37
CA MET A 217 23.05 3.96 7.69
C MET A 217 23.42 5.05 6.67
N MET A 218 22.70 5.08 5.56
CA MET A 218 22.88 6.12 4.54
C MET A 218 22.67 7.52 5.14
N LYS A 219 23.58 8.43 4.81
CA LYS A 219 23.41 9.84 5.13
C LYS A 219 22.38 10.47 4.19
N GLU A 220 21.73 11.53 4.66
CA GLU A 220 20.82 12.32 3.83
C GLU A 220 21.53 12.75 2.54
N ARG A 221 20.95 12.41 1.40
CA ARG A 221 21.41 12.94 0.12
C ARG A 221 20.80 14.33 -0.02
N VAL A 222 21.63 15.33 -0.14
CA VAL A 222 21.21 16.66 -0.59
C VAL A 222 20.89 16.49 -2.08
N ALA A 223 19.62 16.19 -2.39
CA ALA A 223 19.15 16.13 -3.76
C ALA A 223 19.06 17.56 -4.29
N ILE A 224 20.09 18.00 -4.99
CA ILE A 224 20.01 19.24 -5.79
C ILE A 224 19.24 18.87 -7.08
N TYR A 225 17.93 18.71 -6.98
CA TYR A 225 17.07 18.74 -8.16
C TYR A 225 16.76 20.19 -8.50
N LYS A 226 17.59 20.79 -9.36
CA LYS A 226 17.16 21.95 -10.14
C LYS A 226 16.23 21.40 -11.22
N TRP A 227 14.96 21.59 -11.07
CA TRP A 227 14.01 21.51 -12.18
C TRP A 227 14.17 22.79 -12.99
N ASN A 228 14.71 22.67 -14.20
CA ASN A 228 14.63 23.72 -15.22
C ASN A 228 13.33 23.51 -15.98
#